data_0887baa05385427b4e9ab8f9b1c3816f
#
_entry.id   0887baa05385427b4e9ab8f9b1c3816f
#
_cell.length_a   1.000
_cell.length_b   1.000
_cell.length_c   1.000
_cell.angle_alpha   90.00
_cell.angle_beta   90.00
_cell.angle_gamma   90.00
#
_symmetry.space_group_name_H-M   'P 1'
#
loop_
_entity.id
_entity.type
_entity.pdbx_description
1 polymer ?
#
loop_
_entity_poly.entity_id
_entity_poly.type
_entity_poly.pdbx_seq_one_letter_code
_entity_poly.pdbx_strand_id
1 'polypeptide(L)'
;PKLYALEANHGSFIKGAIALMKKKKTEDEKKITKAIFSSHGGLSTLTSALSDELLKANALKLGALDIEIRFREDLQLWQVTFYVKGEQEELFSQNLITTIGSLELADTLKTEVNLTPITQLRYAPIVQVALGYKSANSDIFASFGGLIPSCEDKEVLGILNPSACFSDRCPKGGLLLSVFLGGMRSPHLIEQSDDYIKGLIRDKVAKFIKLKQEPDLIEIFRHPRAIPQYEASTDERLALIEKLEKLYPGLYIGGNIHDGIGMSDRIKQGASLAHKVLSNKTSA
;
A
#
# COMPACT_ATOMS: atom_id res chain seq x y z
N PRO A 1 4.25 12.62 7.72
CA PRO A 1 4.96 12.07 8.88
C PRO A 1 6.47 12.34 8.83
N LYS A 2 7.24 11.80 7.84
CA LYS A 2 8.73 11.98 7.81
C LYS A 2 9.15 13.45 7.69
N LEU A 3 8.49 14.24 6.84
CA LEU A 3 8.79 15.67 6.66
C LEU A 3 8.40 16.48 7.90
N TYR A 4 7.23 16.22 8.46
CA TYR A 4 6.78 16.84 9.70
C TYR A 4 7.72 16.54 10.87
N ALA A 5 8.18 15.29 11.01
CA ALA A 5 9.13 14.91 12.05
C ALA A 5 10.47 15.67 11.96
N LEU A 6 10.91 16.05 10.76
CA LEU A 6 12.11 16.89 10.60
C LEU A 6 11.94 18.26 11.22
N GLU A 7 10.78 18.87 11.02
CA GLU A 7 10.47 20.18 11.61
C GLU A 7 10.22 20.06 13.12
N ALA A 8 9.38 19.10 13.53
CA ALA A 8 9.04 18.88 14.92
C ALA A 8 10.28 18.59 15.81
N ASN A 9 11.20 17.75 15.32
CA ASN A 9 12.39 17.34 16.09
C ASN A 9 13.55 18.34 16.04
N HIS A 10 13.59 19.23 15.04
CA HIS A 10 14.72 20.13 14.81
C HIS A 10 14.34 21.62 14.74
N GLY A 11 13.04 21.93 14.91
CA GLY A 11 12.49 23.29 14.84
C GLY A 11 12.56 23.93 13.44
N SER A 12 12.99 23.18 12.44
CA SER A 12 13.05 23.61 11.03
C SER A 12 13.27 22.41 10.12
N PHE A 13 12.53 22.38 9.01
CA PHE A 13 12.72 21.39 7.95
C PHE A 13 14.17 21.32 7.44
N ILE A 14 14.78 22.50 7.20
CA ILE A 14 16.15 22.59 6.70
C ILE A 14 17.15 22.04 7.72
N LYS A 15 17.03 22.42 8.98
CA LYS A 15 17.88 21.88 10.08
C LYS A 15 17.72 20.38 10.22
N GLY A 16 16.49 19.86 10.14
CA GLY A 16 16.19 18.44 10.18
C GLY A 16 16.80 17.69 8.99
N ALA A 17 16.71 18.24 7.78
CA ALA A 17 17.33 17.65 6.59
C ALA A 17 18.86 17.59 6.71
N ILE A 18 19.49 18.66 7.20
CA ILE A 18 20.95 18.68 7.45
C ILE A 18 21.35 17.67 8.53
N ALA A 19 20.56 17.53 9.60
CA ALA A 19 20.80 16.53 10.64
C ALA A 19 20.72 15.10 10.10
N LEU A 20 19.73 14.81 9.25
CA LEU A 20 19.63 13.52 8.54
C LEU A 20 20.84 13.25 7.63
N MET A 21 21.30 14.24 6.89
CA MET A 21 22.48 14.08 6.01
C MET A 21 23.75 13.81 6.81
N LYS A 22 23.87 14.35 8.03
CA LYS A 22 25.01 14.14 8.93
C LYS A 22 24.95 12.84 9.72
N LYS A 23 23.79 12.17 9.78
CA LYS A 23 23.64 10.90 10.47
C LYS A 23 24.56 9.86 9.83
N LYS A 24 25.46 9.26 10.62
CA LYS A 24 26.31 8.17 10.14
C LYS A 24 25.42 7.00 9.72
N LYS A 25 25.58 6.58 8.49
CA LYS A 25 24.92 5.40 7.94
C LYS A 25 25.53 4.14 8.56
N THR A 26 24.69 3.16 8.87
CA THR A 26 25.15 1.80 9.22
C THR A 26 25.81 1.16 8.00
N GLU A 27 26.54 0.06 8.20
CA GLU A 27 27.20 -0.65 7.08
C GLU A 27 26.17 -1.15 6.06
N ASP A 28 24.98 -1.56 6.50
CA ASP A 28 23.91 -1.96 5.60
C ASP A 28 23.26 -0.77 4.88
N GLU A 29 23.08 0.35 5.55
CA GLU A 29 22.61 1.59 4.91
C GLU A 29 23.58 2.15 3.87
N LYS A 30 24.88 1.86 3.99
CA LYS A 30 25.90 2.23 2.98
C LYS A 30 25.76 1.40 1.70
N LYS A 31 25.27 0.17 1.81
CA LYS A 31 25.01 -0.74 0.67
C LYS A 31 23.76 -0.35 -0.13
N ILE A 32 22.84 0.46 0.45
CA ILE A 32 21.61 0.88 -0.21
C ILE A 32 21.95 1.79 -1.39
N THR A 33 21.63 1.34 -2.59
CA THR A 33 21.72 2.12 -3.81
C THR A 33 20.47 2.97 -4.00
N LYS A 34 20.59 4.03 -4.83
CA LYS A 34 19.44 4.80 -5.30
C LYS A 34 18.84 4.21 -6.58
N ALA A 35 19.27 3.04 -6.99
CA ALA A 35 18.78 2.38 -8.19
C ALA A 35 17.32 1.99 -8.04
N ILE A 36 16.54 2.23 -9.08
CA ILE A 36 15.19 1.70 -9.20
C ILE A 36 15.33 0.24 -9.61
N PHE A 37 14.67 -0.66 -8.90
CA PHE A 37 14.69 -2.08 -9.21
C PHE A 37 13.28 -2.66 -9.24
N SER A 38 13.13 -3.75 -9.95
CA SER A 38 11.92 -4.57 -9.99
C SER A 38 12.31 -6.03 -10.22
N SER A 39 11.40 -6.95 -9.94
CA SER A 39 11.58 -8.35 -10.31
C SER A 39 11.28 -8.57 -11.78
N HIS A 40 11.94 -9.54 -12.40
CA HIS A 40 11.53 -10.05 -13.70
C HIS A 40 10.08 -10.57 -13.62
N GLY A 41 9.23 -10.14 -14.52
CA GLY A 41 7.78 -10.42 -14.44
C GLY A 41 6.96 -9.50 -13.51
N GLY A 42 7.58 -8.55 -12.78
CA GLY A 42 6.90 -7.56 -11.96
C GLY A 42 7.01 -7.79 -10.45
N LEU A 43 6.47 -6.84 -9.69
CA LEU A 43 6.55 -6.85 -8.22
C LEU A 43 5.72 -7.97 -7.58
N SER A 44 4.72 -8.51 -8.26
CA SER A 44 3.93 -9.67 -7.81
C SER A 44 4.78 -10.92 -7.61
N THR A 45 5.94 -11.03 -8.27
CA THR A 45 6.90 -12.12 -8.06
C THR A 45 7.31 -12.27 -6.60
N LEU A 46 7.48 -11.15 -5.87
CA LEU A 46 7.82 -11.19 -4.45
C LEU A 46 6.68 -11.78 -3.61
N THR A 47 5.45 -11.31 -3.82
CA THR A 47 4.29 -11.82 -3.07
C THR A 47 3.99 -13.27 -3.41
N SER A 48 4.15 -13.67 -4.67
CA SER A 48 4.00 -15.07 -5.09
C SER A 48 5.04 -15.97 -4.42
N ALA A 49 6.31 -15.58 -4.41
CA ALA A 49 7.36 -16.36 -3.77
C ALA A 49 7.13 -16.52 -2.25
N LEU A 50 6.68 -15.46 -1.56
CA LEU A 50 6.32 -15.54 -0.14
C LEU A 50 5.11 -16.46 0.08
N SER A 51 4.09 -16.38 -0.78
CA SER A 51 2.91 -17.24 -0.70
C SER A 51 3.28 -18.71 -0.91
N ASP A 52 4.14 -19.01 -1.88
CA ASP A 52 4.59 -20.37 -2.18
C ASP A 52 5.32 -21.00 -0.99
N GLU A 53 6.18 -20.24 -0.30
CA GLU A 53 6.86 -20.72 0.90
C GLU A 53 5.88 -20.99 2.05
N LEU A 54 4.89 -20.14 2.25
CA LEU A 54 3.86 -20.33 3.27
C LEU A 54 2.95 -21.53 2.94
N LEU A 55 2.62 -21.73 1.66
CA LEU A 55 1.84 -22.88 1.21
C LEU A 55 2.60 -24.20 1.43
N LYS A 56 3.90 -24.26 1.11
CA LYS A 56 4.76 -25.42 1.39
C LYS A 56 4.80 -25.77 2.88
N ALA A 57 4.76 -24.76 3.74
CA ALA A 57 4.74 -24.92 5.18
C ALA A 57 3.33 -25.20 5.76
N ASN A 58 2.29 -25.33 4.92
CA ASN A 58 0.88 -25.37 5.34
C ASN A 58 0.47 -24.23 6.28
N ALA A 59 1.07 -23.05 6.11
CA ALA A 59 0.88 -21.87 6.95
C ALA A 59 0.05 -20.77 6.26
N LEU A 60 -0.52 -21.05 5.10
CA LEU A 60 -1.37 -20.10 4.35
C LEU A 60 -2.72 -20.72 4.02
N LYS A 61 -3.77 -20.02 4.40
CA LYS A 61 -5.16 -20.37 4.07
C LYS A 61 -5.76 -19.23 3.26
N LEU A 62 -6.11 -19.52 2.02
CA LEU A 62 -6.71 -18.56 1.08
C LEU A 62 -8.22 -18.74 0.99
N GLY A 63 -8.93 -17.67 0.59
CA GLY A 63 -10.37 -17.70 0.40
C GLY A 63 -11.18 -17.73 1.70
N ALA A 64 -10.58 -17.33 2.82
CA ALA A 64 -11.30 -17.13 4.06
C ALA A 64 -12.28 -15.94 3.92
N LEU A 65 -13.54 -16.16 4.27
CA LEU A 65 -14.63 -15.19 4.23
C LEU A 65 -15.25 -15.05 5.63
N ASP A 66 -15.98 -13.97 5.86
CA ASP A 66 -16.75 -13.71 7.08
C ASP A 66 -15.91 -13.91 8.36
N ILE A 67 -14.73 -13.29 8.35
CA ILE A 67 -13.78 -13.43 9.44
C ILE A 67 -14.27 -12.68 10.67
N GLU A 68 -14.33 -13.36 11.80
CA GLU A 68 -14.58 -12.78 13.11
C GLU A 68 -13.38 -13.05 14.02
N ILE A 69 -12.93 -12.02 14.72
CA ILE A 69 -11.79 -12.06 15.64
C ILE A 69 -12.27 -11.66 17.03
N ARG A 70 -12.05 -12.51 18.03
CA ARG A 70 -12.47 -12.26 19.42
C ARG A 70 -11.39 -12.69 20.39
N PHE A 71 -11.14 -11.88 21.42
CA PHE A 71 -10.33 -12.33 22.54
C PHE A 71 -11.23 -13.09 23.54
N ARG A 72 -10.87 -14.30 23.86
CA ARG A 72 -11.54 -15.17 24.81
C ARG A 72 -10.88 -15.02 26.18
N GLU A 73 -11.50 -14.24 27.05
CA GLU A 73 -10.98 -13.98 28.41
C GLU A 73 -10.89 -15.25 29.25
N ASP A 74 -11.84 -16.16 29.08
CA ASP A 74 -11.90 -17.45 29.77
C ASP A 74 -10.74 -18.39 29.40
N LEU A 75 -10.23 -18.27 28.19
CA LEU A 75 -9.12 -19.10 27.65
C LEU A 75 -7.78 -18.35 27.62
N GLN A 76 -7.82 -17.03 27.72
CA GLN A 76 -6.68 -16.14 27.46
C GLN A 76 -6.07 -16.35 26.07
N LEU A 77 -6.93 -16.58 25.07
CA LEU A 77 -6.55 -16.85 23.68
C LEU A 77 -7.37 -15.97 22.72
N TRP A 78 -6.78 -15.71 21.58
CA TRP A 78 -7.48 -15.20 20.41
C TRP A 78 -8.21 -16.33 19.71
N GLN A 79 -9.48 -16.12 19.43
CA GLN A 79 -10.33 -16.96 18.61
C GLN A 79 -10.56 -16.26 17.27
N VAL A 80 -10.30 -16.97 16.17
CA VAL A 80 -10.57 -16.49 14.81
C VAL A 80 -11.49 -17.49 14.15
N THR A 81 -12.70 -17.05 13.83
CA THR A 81 -13.71 -17.85 13.14
C THR A 81 -13.85 -17.33 11.71
N PHE A 82 -13.94 -18.20 10.73
CA PHE A 82 -14.05 -17.85 9.31
C PHE A 82 -14.65 -18.98 8.50
N TYR A 83 -15.06 -18.69 7.26
CA TYR A 83 -15.57 -19.70 6.33
C TYR A 83 -14.58 -19.93 5.20
N VAL A 84 -14.35 -21.20 4.85
CA VAL A 84 -13.59 -21.61 3.66
C VAL A 84 -14.43 -22.63 2.89
N LYS A 85 -14.71 -22.36 1.62
CA LYS A 85 -15.55 -23.22 0.75
C LYS A 85 -16.93 -23.55 1.34
N GLY A 86 -17.47 -22.64 2.15
CA GLY A 86 -18.77 -22.79 2.82
C GLY A 86 -18.74 -23.55 4.15
N GLU A 87 -17.60 -24.06 4.56
CA GLU A 87 -17.41 -24.70 5.88
C GLU A 87 -16.83 -23.70 6.88
N GLN A 88 -17.40 -23.67 8.08
CA GLN A 88 -16.90 -22.84 9.17
C GLN A 88 -15.68 -23.48 9.80
N GLU A 89 -14.65 -22.70 9.98
CA GLU A 89 -13.42 -23.09 10.68
C GLU A 89 -13.13 -22.15 11.83
N GLU A 90 -12.39 -22.65 12.82
CA GLU A 90 -12.02 -21.91 14.01
C GLU A 90 -10.55 -22.17 14.36
N LEU A 91 -9.85 -21.11 14.74
CA LEU A 91 -8.46 -21.19 15.19
C LEU A 91 -8.31 -20.46 16.52
N PHE A 92 -7.46 -21.02 17.39
CA PHE A 92 -7.07 -20.39 18.65
C PHE A 92 -5.57 -20.11 18.65
N SER A 93 -5.19 -18.94 19.16
CA SER A 93 -3.78 -18.55 19.24
C SER A 93 -3.52 -17.62 20.43
N GLN A 94 -2.33 -17.70 21.00
CA GLN A 94 -1.85 -16.76 22.01
C GLN A 94 -1.53 -15.39 21.40
N ASN A 95 -1.16 -15.33 20.13
CA ASN A 95 -0.78 -14.09 19.44
C ASN A 95 -1.59 -13.93 18.17
N LEU A 96 -2.04 -12.71 17.93
CA LEU A 96 -2.75 -12.30 16.74
C LEU A 96 -2.06 -11.09 16.11
N ILE A 97 -1.62 -11.22 14.87
CA ILE A 97 -1.17 -10.10 14.06
C ILE A 97 -2.25 -9.80 13.02
N THR A 98 -2.74 -8.58 12.98
CA THR A 98 -3.66 -8.13 11.93
C THR A 98 -3.03 -7.04 11.08
N THR A 99 -3.15 -7.16 9.76
CA THR A 99 -2.68 -6.16 8.78
C THR A 99 -3.78 -5.73 7.81
N ILE A 100 -5.04 -6.05 8.16
CA ILE A 100 -6.22 -5.71 7.37
C ILE A 100 -6.51 -4.21 7.37
N GLY A 101 -7.35 -3.74 6.45
CA GLY A 101 -7.70 -2.33 6.32
C GLY A 101 -8.48 -1.79 7.51
N SER A 102 -8.59 -0.48 7.61
CA SER A 102 -9.22 0.20 8.76
C SER A 102 -10.70 -0.15 8.96
N LEU A 103 -11.46 -0.24 7.87
CA LEU A 103 -12.87 -0.59 7.94
C LEU A 103 -13.06 -2.08 8.23
N GLU A 104 -12.33 -2.93 7.52
CA GLU A 104 -12.35 -4.37 7.70
C GLU A 104 -11.94 -4.77 9.12
N LEU A 105 -10.99 -4.05 9.73
CA LEU A 105 -10.59 -4.30 11.13
C LEU A 105 -11.75 -4.05 12.08
N ALA A 106 -12.51 -2.99 11.88
CA ALA A 106 -13.66 -2.68 12.73
C ALA A 106 -14.81 -3.69 12.55
N ASP A 107 -14.98 -4.21 11.36
CA ASP A 107 -16.00 -5.22 11.08
C ASP A 107 -15.64 -6.59 11.66
N THR A 108 -14.34 -6.94 11.66
CA THR A 108 -13.86 -8.27 12.08
C THR A 108 -13.52 -8.36 13.56
N LEU A 109 -12.90 -7.32 14.15
CA LEU A 109 -12.47 -7.34 15.55
C LEU A 109 -13.65 -7.04 16.49
N LYS A 110 -14.09 -8.03 17.23
CA LYS A 110 -15.15 -7.89 18.23
C LYS A 110 -14.58 -7.38 19.55
N THR A 111 -14.90 -6.13 19.88
CA THR A 111 -14.43 -5.43 21.06
C THR A 111 -15.46 -4.39 21.51
N GLU A 112 -15.53 -4.11 22.80
CA GLU A 112 -16.31 -3.01 23.37
C GLU A 112 -15.61 -1.64 23.21
N VAL A 113 -14.38 -1.64 22.75
CA VAL A 113 -13.62 -0.41 22.52
C VAL A 113 -14.14 0.29 21.27
N ASN A 114 -14.41 1.59 21.35
CA ASN A 114 -14.83 2.38 20.22
C ASN A 114 -13.69 2.50 19.17
N LEU A 115 -13.89 1.92 17.98
CA LEU A 115 -12.92 1.89 16.88
C LEU A 115 -13.05 3.07 15.91
N THR A 116 -13.88 4.08 16.21
CA THR A 116 -14.10 5.26 15.35
C THR A 116 -12.80 5.93 14.88
N PRO A 117 -11.76 6.16 15.70
CA PRO A 117 -10.50 6.75 15.21
C PRO A 117 -9.80 5.92 14.13
N ILE A 118 -10.03 4.60 14.09
CA ILE A 118 -9.52 3.72 13.03
C ILE A 118 -10.40 3.81 11.78
N THR A 119 -11.73 3.73 11.93
CA THR A 119 -12.66 3.71 10.79
C THR A 119 -12.76 5.05 10.06
N GLN A 120 -12.45 6.15 10.72
CA GLN A 120 -12.41 7.49 10.13
C GLN A 120 -11.21 7.74 9.22
N LEU A 121 -10.26 6.80 9.12
CA LEU A 121 -9.15 6.91 8.18
C LEU A 121 -9.67 7.00 6.75
N ARG A 122 -9.47 8.14 6.14
CA ARG A 122 -9.86 8.37 4.73
C ARG A 122 -8.84 7.77 3.78
N TYR A 123 -9.31 7.31 2.64
CA TYR A 123 -8.47 6.81 1.55
C TYR A 123 -8.70 7.63 0.29
N ALA A 124 -7.62 8.00 -0.39
CA ALA A 124 -7.71 8.56 -1.72
C ALA A 124 -8.03 7.44 -2.72
N PRO A 125 -9.13 7.52 -3.46
CA PRO A 125 -9.42 6.57 -4.52
C PRO A 125 -8.54 6.86 -5.73
N ILE A 126 -8.08 5.82 -6.41
CA ILE A 126 -7.22 5.93 -7.60
C ILE A 126 -7.82 5.08 -8.73
N VAL A 127 -7.91 5.67 -9.90
CA VAL A 127 -8.07 4.94 -11.16
C VAL A 127 -6.69 4.87 -11.81
N GLN A 128 -6.16 3.65 -11.93
CA GLN A 128 -4.94 3.39 -12.66
C GLN A 128 -5.27 2.86 -14.05
N VAL A 129 -4.64 3.43 -15.07
CA VAL A 129 -4.83 2.99 -16.45
C VAL A 129 -3.49 2.57 -17.04
N ALA A 130 -3.41 1.32 -17.49
CA ALA A 130 -2.28 0.82 -18.26
C ALA A 130 -2.53 1.09 -19.74
N LEU A 131 -1.61 1.81 -20.39
CA LEU A 131 -1.63 2.08 -21.83
C LEU A 131 -0.46 1.37 -22.48
N GLY A 132 -0.78 0.42 -23.39
CA GLY A 132 0.22 -0.33 -24.14
C GLY A 132 0.22 0.06 -25.62
N TYR A 133 1.41 0.24 -26.15
CA TYR A 133 1.65 0.51 -27.58
C TYR A 133 2.63 -0.54 -28.09
N LYS A 134 2.26 -1.31 -29.12
CA LYS A 134 3.12 -2.34 -29.73
C LYS A 134 4.33 -1.73 -30.42
N SER A 135 4.15 -0.55 -31.03
CA SER A 135 5.22 0.23 -31.64
C SER A 135 4.99 1.70 -31.34
N ALA A 136 5.96 2.33 -30.70
CA ALA A 136 5.93 3.75 -30.42
C ALA A 136 7.33 4.30 -30.62
N ASN A 137 7.41 5.57 -31.09
CA ASN A 137 8.69 6.27 -31.06
C ASN A 137 9.03 6.55 -29.58
N SER A 138 9.89 5.70 -29.00
CA SER A 138 10.25 5.72 -27.56
C SER A 138 10.95 7.02 -27.12
N ASP A 139 11.48 7.81 -28.06
CA ASP A 139 12.17 9.06 -27.78
C ASP A 139 11.24 10.16 -27.26
N ILE A 140 9.92 10.01 -27.50
CA ILE A 140 8.92 10.99 -27.09
C ILE A 140 8.70 11.01 -25.59
N PHE A 141 8.88 9.88 -24.90
CA PHE A 141 8.70 9.77 -23.44
C PHE A 141 9.75 8.85 -22.81
N ALA A 142 11.03 9.22 -23.01
CA ALA A 142 12.19 8.41 -22.56
C ALA A 142 12.49 8.57 -21.05
N SER A 143 11.62 9.20 -20.28
CA SER A 143 11.79 9.38 -18.83
C SER A 143 11.01 8.34 -18.03
N PHE A 144 11.40 8.17 -16.75
CA PHE A 144 10.64 7.33 -15.80
C PHE A 144 9.17 7.75 -15.67
N GLY A 145 8.88 9.02 -15.87
CA GLY A 145 7.56 9.59 -15.73
C GLY A 145 7.56 10.89 -14.91
N GLY A 146 6.39 11.35 -14.56
CA GLY A 146 6.23 12.58 -13.79
C GLY A 146 4.87 12.73 -13.13
N LEU A 147 4.81 13.61 -12.16
CA LEU A 147 3.56 14.05 -11.54
C LEU A 147 3.02 15.24 -12.30
N ILE A 148 1.69 15.34 -12.38
CA ILE A 148 0.98 16.47 -12.99
C ILE A 148 0.56 17.42 -11.86
N PRO A 149 1.06 18.67 -11.83
CA PRO A 149 0.62 19.66 -10.87
C PRO A 149 -0.87 19.97 -10.99
N SER A 150 -1.53 20.33 -9.90
CA SER A 150 -2.97 20.62 -9.88
C SER A 150 -3.37 21.86 -10.66
N CYS A 151 -2.40 22.74 -10.97
CA CYS A 151 -2.60 23.90 -11.85
C CYS A 151 -2.66 23.51 -13.33
N GLU A 152 -2.04 22.37 -13.72
CA GLU A 152 -2.09 21.86 -15.10
C GLU A 152 -3.32 20.98 -15.32
N ASP A 153 -3.57 20.03 -14.39
CA ASP A 153 -4.78 19.19 -14.42
C ASP A 153 -5.14 18.71 -13.01
N LYS A 154 -6.45 18.61 -12.73
CA LYS A 154 -6.96 18.13 -11.43
C LYS A 154 -7.25 16.64 -11.42
N GLU A 155 -7.51 16.03 -12.56
CA GLU A 155 -7.94 14.64 -12.70
C GLU A 155 -6.76 13.72 -12.94
N VAL A 156 -5.76 14.16 -13.74
CA VAL A 156 -4.53 13.40 -14.00
C VAL A 156 -3.52 13.71 -12.90
N LEU A 157 -3.12 12.70 -12.14
CA LEU A 157 -2.17 12.84 -11.03
C LEU A 157 -0.72 12.68 -11.48
N GLY A 158 -0.50 11.77 -12.43
CA GLY A 158 0.83 11.48 -12.94
C GLY A 158 0.83 10.35 -13.95
N ILE A 159 1.95 10.23 -14.65
CA ILE A 159 2.19 9.22 -15.67
C ILE A 159 3.55 8.60 -15.39
N LEU A 160 3.62 7.29 -15.25
CA LEU A 160 4.86 6.54 -15.17
C LEU A 160 5.11 5.80 -16.48
N ASN A 161 6.39 5.62 -16.80
CA ASN A 161 6.83 4.83 -17.94
C ASN A 161 7.68 3.63 -17.48
N PRO A 162 7.04 2.50 -17.09
CA PRO A 162 7.77 1.30 -16.67
C PRO A 162 8.70 0.77 -17.76
N SER A 163 8.35 0.92 -19.04
CA SER A 163 9.16 0.44 -20.15
C SER A 163 10.47 1.22 -20.37
N ALA A 164 10.56 2.47 -19.89
CA ALA A 164 11.82 3.20 -19.87
C ALA A 164 12.81 2.70 -18.80
N CYS A 165 12.31 2.05 -17.75
CA CYS A 165 13.13 1.57 -16.64
C CYS A 165 13.48 0.09 -16.77
N PHE A 166 12.60 -0.71 -17.40
CA PHE A 166 12.68 -2.18 -17.41
C PHE A 166 12.36 -2.71 -18.79
N SER A 167 13.31 -3.38 -19.42
CA SER A 167 13.22 -3.87 -20.79
C SER A 167 12.18 -4.97 -21.01
N ASP A 168 11.69 -5.60 -19.94
CA ASP A 168 10.73 -6.71 -19.98
C ASP A 168 9.27 -6.26 -19.82
N ARG A 169 8.99 -4.95 -19.82
CA ARG A 169 7.64 -4.41 -19.59
C ARG A 169 6.80 -4.25 -20.86
N CYS A 170 7.42 -4.27 -22.01
CA CYS A 170 6.72 -4.24 -23.31
C CYS A 170 7.55 -4.95 -24.38
N PRO A 171 6.95 -5.31 -25.55
CA PRO A 171 7.71 -5.79 -26.69
C PRO A 171 8.76 -4.78 -27.15
N LYS A 172 9.80 -5.27 -27.82
CA LYS A 172 10.85 -4.40 -28.39
C LYS A 172 10.25 -3.35 -29.32
N GLY A 173 10.56 -2.08 -29.08
CA GLY A 173 9.99 -0.93 -29.81
C GLY A 173 8.60 -0.51 -29.35
N GLY A 174 8.04 -1.17 -28.32
CA GLY A 174 6.79 -0.79 -27.70
C GLY A 174 6.96 0.23 -26.56
N LEU A 175 5.83 0.63 -25.99
CA LEU A 175 5.77 1.55 -24.87
C LEU A 175 4.68 1.06 -23.91
N LEU A 176 4.97 1.06 -22.61
CA LEU A 176 3.98 0.83 -21.55
C LEU A 176 3.96 2.03 -20.61
N LEU A 177 2.78 2.65 -20.46
CA LEU A 177 2.55 3.73 -19.54
C LEU A 177 1.57 3.30 -18.44
N SER A 178 1.78 3.81 -17.25
CA SER A 178 0.84 3.70 -16.13
C SER A 178 0.37 5.10 -15.77
N VAL A 179 -0.90 5.39 -16.00
CA VAL A 179 -1.54 6.67 -15.75
C VAL A 179 -2.33 6.58 -14.45
N PHE A 180 -2.19 7.57 -13.58
CA PHE A 180 -2.91 7.66 -12.32
C PHE A 180 -3.86 8.84 -12.36
N LEU A 181 -5.15 8.56 -12.08
CA LEU A 181 -6.25 9.53 -12.13
C LEU A 181 -6.97 9.56 -10.77
N GLY A 182 -7.64 10.68 -10.48
CA GLY A 182 -8.53 10.82 -9.33
C GLY A 182 -7.83 11.37 -8.08
N GLY A 183 -7.57 10.50 -7.11
CA GLY A 183 -7.08 10.90 -5.79
C GLY A 183 -8.05 11.80 -5.04
N MET A 184 -7.58 12.51 -4.01
CA MET A 184 -8.40 13.47 -3.27
C MET A 184 -8.79 14.70 -4.10
N ARG A 185 -8.15 14.94 -5.25
CA ARG A 185 -8.50 16.05 -6.14
C ARG A 185 -9.79 15.82 -6.91
N SER A 186 -10.00 14.58 -7.36
CA SER A 186 -11.14 14.19 -8.20
C SER A 186 -11.62 12.78 -7.82
N PRO A 187 -12.11 12.60 -6.57
CA PRO A 187 -12.47 11.27 -6.05
C PRO A 187 -13.63 10.62 -6.83
N HIS A 188 -14.48 11.41 -7.48
CA HIS A 188 -15.62 10.95 -8.26
C HIS A 188 -15.22 10.10 -9.48
N LEU A 189 -13.94 10.16 -9.92
CA LEU A 189 -13.49 9.38 -11.09
C LEU A 189 -13.55 7.88 -10.86
N ILE A 190 -13.54 7.42 -9.61
CA ILE A 190 -13.63 5.99 -9.28
C ILE A 190 -14.96 5.36 -9.75
N GLU A 191 -16.02 6.17 -9.82
CA GLU A 191 -17.38 5.75 -10.18
C GLU A 191 -17.69 5.96 -11.68
N GLN A 192 -16.80 6.63 -12.42
CA GLN A 192 -17.02 6.90 -13.83
C GLN A 192 -16.91 5.64 -14.68
N SER A 193 -17.66 5.63 -15.79
CA SER A 193 -17.62 4.52 -16.76
C SER A 193 -16.26 4.41 -17.43
N ASP A 194 -15.95 3.21 -17.98
CA ASP A 194 -14.73 2.99 -18.74
C ASP A 194 -14.65 3.91 -19.95
N ASP A 195 -15.78 4.19 -20.62
CA ASP A 195 -15.81 5.08 -21.78
C ASP A 195 -15.48 6.52 -21.40
N TYR A 196 -15.93 6.98 -20.22
CA TYR A 196 -15.53 8.28 -19.70
C TYR A 196 -14.02 8.33 -19.44
N ILE A 197 -13.47 7.32 -18.77
CA ILE A 197 -12.03 7.23 -18.49
C ILE A 197 -11.20 7.17 -19.79
N LYS A 198 -11.63 6.38 -20.78
CA LYS A 198 -10.99 6.34 -22.11
C LYS A 198 -11.03 7.70 -22.81
N GLY A 199 -12.16 8.41 -22.73
CA GLY A 199 -12.28 9.80 -23.23
C GLY A 199 -11.29 10.74 -22.55
N LEU A 200 -11.18 10.68 -21.23
CA LEU A 200 -10.22 11.48 -20.46
C LEU A 200 -8.76 11.18 -20.87
N ILE A 201 -8.42 9.90 -21.09
CA ILE A 201 -7.10 9.51 -21.59
C ILE A 201 -6.82 10.16 -22.95
N ARG A 202 -7.76 10.05 -23.89
CA ARG A 202 -7.63 10.64 -25.24
C ARG A 202 -7.48 12.15 -25.20
N ASP A 203 -8.30 12.84 -24.40
CA ASP A 203 -8.39 14.30 -24.41
C ASP A 203 -7.27 14.97 -23.61
N LYS A 204 -6.84 14.37 -22.51
CA LYS A 204 -5.89 14.96 -21.58
C LYS A 204 -4.53 14.29 -21.60
N VAL A 205 -4.46 12.97 -21.44
CA VAL A 205 -3.19 12.26 -21.29
C VAL A 205 -2.38 12.31 -22.58
N ALA A 206 -3.03 12.17 -23.76
CA ALA A 206 -2.37 12.28 -25.05
C ALA A 206 -1.60 13.61 -25.24
N LYS A 207 -2.07 14.70 -24.64
CA LYS A 207 -1.37 16.00 -24.67
C LYS A 207 -0.06 15.99 -23.88
N PHE A 208 -0.05 15.33 -22.72
CA PHE A 208 1.15 15.24 -21.87
C PHE A 208 2.21 14.33 -22.49
N ILE A 209 1.82 13.20 -23.10
CA ILE A 209 2.74 12.23 -23.69
C ILE A 209 3.12 12.57 -25.13
N LYS A 210 2.41 13.50 -25.78
CA LYS A 210 2.60 13.93 -27.19
C LYS A 210 2.55 12.79 -28.19
N LEU A 211 1.86 11.70 -27.88
CA LEU A 211 1.57 10.61 -28.80
C LEU A 211 0.23 10.88 -29.50
N LYS A 212 0.25 10.74 -30.84
CA LYS A 212 -0.95 10.92 -31.67
C LYS A 212 -1.66 9.61 -31.99
N GLN A 213 -0.97 8.48 -31.82
CA GLN A 213 -1.55 7.17 -32.07
C GLN A 213 -2.40 6.70 -30.89
N GLU A 214 -3.46 5.96 -31.18
CA GLU A 214 -4.26 5.29 -30.14
C GLU A 214 -3.45 4.13 -29.53
N PRO A 215 -3.60 3.85 -28.23
CA PRO A 215 -2.97 2.68 -27.62
C PRO A 215 -3.58 1.38 -28.14
N ASP A 216 -2.75 0.36 -28.30
CA ASP A 216 -3.18 -1.01 -28.65
C ASP A 216 -3.83 -1.73 -27.45
N LEU A 217 -3.54 -1.30 -26.24
CA LEU A 217 -4.07 -1.84 -24.98
C LEU A 217 -4.47 -0.70 -24.05
N ILE A 218 -5.67 -0.78 -23.51
CA ILE A 218 -6.14 0.07 -22.41
C ILE A 218 -6.76 -0.85 -21.36
N GLU A 219 -6.12 -0.92 -20.18
CA GLU A 219 -6.64 -1.64 -19.03
C GLU A 219 -6.89 -0.67 -17.88
N ILE A 220 -8.08 -0.72 -17.29
CA ILE A 220 -8.53 0.21 -16.24
C ILE A 220 -8.68 -0.54 -14.92
N PHE A 221 -7.92 -0.11 -13.92
CA PHE A 221 -7.96 -0.66 -12.57
C PHE A 221 -8.51 0.39 -11.59
N ARG A 222 -9.50 0.01 -10.81
CA ARG A 222 -10.13 0.87 -9.83
C ARG A 222 -9.74 0.46 -8.42
N HIS A 223 -9.19 1.41 -7.67
CA HIS A 223 -8.77 1.23 -6.28
C HIS A 223 -9.54 2.22 -5.39
N PRO A 224 -10.74 1.85 -4.91
CA PRO A 224 -11.57 2.76 -4.11
C PRO A 224 -10.89 3.24 -2.83
N ARG A 225 -10.02 2.41 -2.25
CA ARG A 225 -9.26 2.66 -1.03
C ARG A 225 -7.77 2.45 -1.28
N ALA A 226 -7.18 3.32 -2.13
CA ALA A 226 -5.80 3.14 -2.57
C ALA A 226 -4.79 3.67 -1.53
N ILE A 227 -4.89 4.93 -1.14
CA ILE A 227 -3.86 5.60 -0.35
C ILE A 227 -4.47 6.20 0.92
N PRO A 228 -4.13 5.67 2.11
CA PRO A 228 -4.61 6.24 3.37
C PRO A 228 -4.07 7.66 3.54
N GLN A 229 -4.93 8.54 4.00
CA GLN A 229 -4.61 9.95 4.24
C GLN A 229 -4.28 10.15 5.73
N TYR A 230 -3.01 10.34 6.04
CA TYR A 230 -2.54 10.56 7.41
C TYR A 230 -2.75 12.03 7.77
N GLU A 231 -3.92 12.33 8.32
CA GLU A 231 -4.37 13.67 8.71
C GLU A 231 -4.06 13.96 10.19
N ALA A 232 -4.58 15.07 10.71
CA ALA A 232 -4.40 15.47 12.11
C ALA A 232 -4.92 14.41 13.11
N SER A 233 -5.94 13.64 12.74
CA SER A 233 -6.48 12.51 13.51
C SER A 233 -5.55 11.30 13.64
N THR A 234 -4.37 11.34 13.03
CA THR A 234 -3.40 10.22 13.06
C THR A 234 -2.98 9.87 14.47
N ASP A 235 -2.75 10.86 15.33
CA ASP A 235 -2.30 10.64 16.70
C ASP A 235 -3.38 9.93 17.55
N GLU A 236 -4.65 10.26 17.36
CA GLU A 236 -5.77 9.58 18.02
C GLU A 236 -5.87 8.12 17.60
N ARG A 237 -5.67 7.83 16.31
CA ARG A 237 -5.66 6.47 15.79
C ARG A 237 -4.50 5.66 16.35
N LEU A 238 -3.29 6.22 16.39
CA LEU A 238 -2.12 5.55 16.96
C LEU A 238 -2.27 5.29 18.46
N ALA A 239 -2.80 6.26 19.21
CA ALA A 239 -3.10 6.09 20.64
C ALA A 239 -4.13 4.98 20.87
N LEU A 240 -5.15 4.88 20.00
CA LEU A 240 -6.13 3.78 20.08
C LEU A 240 -5.50 2.42 19.80
N ILE A 241 -4.63 2.32 18.79
CA ILE A 241 -3.90 1.08 18.48
C ILE A 241 -3.07 0.64 19.69
N GLU A 242 -2.29 1.55 20.28
CA GLU A 242 -1.52 1.26 21.50
C GLU A 242 -2.42 0.83 22.68
N LYS A 243 -3.58 1.46 22.84
CA LYS A 243 -4.55 1.08 23.87
C LYS A 243 -5.07 -0.34 23.65
N LEU A 244 -5.42 -0.69 22.42
CA LEU A 244 -5.90 -2.05 22.08
C LEU A 244 -4.82 -3.10 22.32
N GLU A 245 -3.59 -2.85 21.89
CA GLU A 245 -2.45 -3.77 22.11
C GLU A 245 -2.11 -3.95 23.59
N LYS A 246 -2.34 -2.93 24.44
CA LYS A 246 -2.18 -3.01 25.90
C LYS A 246 -3.35 -3.73 26.58
N LEU A 247 -4.56 -3.53 26.08
CA LEU A 247 -5.78 -4.11 26.65
C LEU A 247 -5.87 -5.62 26.37
N TYR A 248 -5.49 -6.01 25.17
CA TYR A 248 -5.62 -7.40 24.70
C TYR A 248 -4.25 -8.05 24.55
N PRO A 249 -3.87 -8.97 25.46
CA PRO A 249 -2.58 -9.67 25.38
C PRO A 249 -2.39 -10.36 24.04
N GLY A 250 -1.20 -10.23 23.47
CA GLY A 250 -0.84 -10.88 22.21
C GLY A 250 -1.45 -10.26 20.95
N LEU A 251 -2.16 -9.12 21.03
CA LEU A 251 -2.63 -8.37 19.87
C LEU A 251 -1.52 -7.50 19.29
N TYR A 252 -1.37 -7.54 17.97
CA TYR A 252 -0.47 -6.65 17.22
C TYR A 252 -1.20 -6.13 15.97
N ILE A 253 -1.33 -4.82 15.87
CA ILE A 253 -2.03 -4.16 14.76
C ILE A 253 -1.01 -3.52 13.85
N GLY A 254 -0.94 -3.98 12.61
CA GLY A 254 -0.06 -3.48 11.56
C GLY A 254 -0.85 -3.02 10.33
N GLY A 255 -0.23 -3.14 9.18
CA GLY A 255 -0.84 -2.71 7.92
C GLY A 255 -0.60 -1.24 7.61
N ASN A 256 -1.28 -0.73 6.60
CA ASN A 256 -1.15 0.65 6.14
C ASN A 256 -1.86 1.68 7.04
N ILE A 257 -2.55 1.22 8.07
CA ILE A 257 -3.19 2.09 9.06
C ILE A 257 -2.19 2.66 10.08
N HIS A 258 -0.97 2.12 10.12
CA HIS A 258 0.05 2.43 11.13
C HIS A 258 1.32 3.05 10.53
N ASP A 259 2.12 2.34 9.71
CA ASP A 259 3.51 2.70 9.38
C ASP A 259 3.76 3.12 7.93
N GLY A 260 2.79 3.68 7.25
CA GLY A 260 2.92 4.10 5.85
C GLY A 260 2.50 3.01 4.85
N ILE A 261 2.73 3.27 3.56
CA ILE A 261 2.20 2.45 2.46
C ILE A 261 3.28 1.82 1.58
N GLY A 262 4.54 2.22 1.78
CA GLY A 262 5.64 1.73 0.96
C GLY A 262 5.90 0.24 1.17
N MET A 263 6.23 -0.49 0.12
CA MET A 263 6.55 -1.93 0.20
C MET A 263 7.70 -2.19 1.20
N SER A 264 8.73 -1.34 1.21
CA SER A 264 9.83 -1.44 2.18
C SER A 264 9.37 -1.22 3.62
N ASP A 265 8.38 -0.34 3.85
CA ASP A 265 7.80 -0.11 5.17
C ASP A 265 6.99 -1.34 5.62
N ARG A 266 6.27 -2.00 4.70
CA ARG A 266 5.54 -3.27 4.96
C ARG A 266 6.48 -4.40 5.35
N ILE A 267 7.60 -4.56 4.63
CA ILE A 267 8.60 -5.60 4.93
C ILE A 267 9.21 -5.35 6.31
N LYS A 268 9.61 -4.10 6.62
CA LYS A 268 10.15 -3.74 7.94
C LYS A 268 9.13 -3.99 9.04
N GLN A 269 7.88 -3.60 8.83
CA GLN A 269 6.83 -3.82 9.82
C GLN A 269 6.60 -5.31 10.07
N GLY A 270 6.54 -6.14 9.02
CA GLY A 270 6.40 -7.59 9.15
C GLY A 270 7.52 -8.20 9.99
N ALA A 271 8.77 -7.83 9.72
CA ALA A 271 9.92 -8.28 10.50
C ALA A 271 9.82 -7.82 11.97
N SER A 272 9.44 -6.55 12.22
CA SER A 272 9.28 -6.01 13.57
C SER A 272 8.18 -6.73 14.36
N LEU A 273 7.03 -7.00 13.73
CA LEU A 273 5.92 -7.72 14.36
C LEU A 273 6.31 -9.16 14.70
N ALA A 274 7.02 -9.84 13.79
CA ALA A 274 7.54 -11.18 14.07
C ALA A 274 8.51 -11.21 15.27
N HIS A 275 9.42 -10.23 15.35
CA HIS A 275 10.31 -10.09 16.50
C HIS A 275 9.57 -9.85 17.81
N LYS A 276 8.53 -9.00 17.83
CA LYS A 276 7.71 -8.76 19.01
C LYS A 276 7.07 -10.06 19.54
N VAL A 277 6.48 -10.85 18.63
CA VAL A 277 5.85 -12.14 18.99
C VAL A 277 6.88 -13.13 19.55
N LEU A 278 8.05 -13.22 18.93
CA LEU A 278 9.10 -14.15 19.36
C LEU A 278 9.71 -13.75 20.71
N SER A 279 9.90 -12.45 20.96
CA SER A 279 10.45 -11.95 22.22
C SER A 279 9.51 -12.18 23.40
N ASN A 280 8.19 -12.07 23.20
CA ASN A 280 7.22 -12.34 24.25
C ASN A 280 7.12 -13.83 24.64
N LYS A 281 7.47 -14.76 23.73
CA LYS A 281 7.55 -16.21 24.04
C LYS A 281 8.71 -16.55 24.98
N THR A 282 9.76 -15.73 25.03
CA THR A 282 10.94 -16.00 25.89
C THR A 282 10.76 -15.48 27.32
N SER A 283 9.70 -14.72 27.59
CA SER A 283 9.43 -14.09 28.90
C SER A 283 8.28 -14.76 29.67
N ALA A 284 7.69 -15.82 29.11
CA ALA A 284 6.65 -16.65 29.72
C ALA A 284 7.17 -18.07 29.97
#